data_1a16d0b3ab889e1212a463f2d9b86c11
#
_entry.id   1a16d0b3ab889e1212a463f2d9b86c11
#
_cell.length_a   1.000
_cell.length_b   1.000
_cell.length_c   1.000
_cell.angle_alpha   90.00
_cell.angle_beta   90.00
_cell.angle_gamma   90.00
#
_symmetry.space_group_name_H-M   'P 1'
#
loop_
_entity.id
_entity.type
_entity.pdbx_description
1 polymer ?
#
loop_
_entity_poly.entity_id
_entity_poly.type
_entity_poly.pdbx_seq_one_letter_code
_entity_poly.pdbx_strand_id
1 'polypeptide(L)'
;RGDIFVAADTIPPRIRPLFSEGADLGGARSIRFRVSDNFSGIASCTLLIDGRWAPCDRFPMQGTLVHAFDRPAAKKRRSVQLSVTDGCGNTARWEGTFWR
;
A
#
# COMPACT_ATOMS: atom_id res chain seq x y z
N ARG A 1 6.50 22.80 24.95
CA ARG A 1 6.40 22.30 24.63
C ARG A 1 6.92 21.62 24.19
N GLY A 2 7.33 21.50 24.29
CA GLY A 2 7.78 20.90 23.94
C GLY A 2 8.11 20.20 23.39
N ASP A 3 8.21 20.30 23.25
CA ASP A 3 8.22 19.61 22.78
C ASP A 3 8.51 18.88 22.31
N ILE A 4 8.68 19.04 22.39
CA ILE A 4 8.92 18.22 22.11
C ILE A 4 8.69 17.11 21.61
N PHE A 5 8.25 16.69 21.63
CA PHE A 5 8.11 15.65 21.23
C PHE A 5 8.53 15.27 20.18
N VAL A 6 8.84 15.77 19.99
CA VAL A 6 9.74 15.74 18.89
C VAL A 6 10.35 14.38 18.62
N ALA A 7 10.65 13.71 19.65
CA ALA A 7 11.17 12.35 19.50
C ALA A 7 10.12 11.38 18.99
N ALA A 8 8.85 11.76 19.06
CA ALA A 8 7.79 10.89 18.59
C ALA A 8 7.67 10.98 17.07
N ASP A 9 7.47 9.83 16.44
CA ASP A 9 7.19 9.77 15.01
C ASP A 9 5.74 10.15 14.79
N THR A 10 5.51 11.36 14.32
CA THR A 10 4.17 11.87 14.01
C THR A 10 3.89 11.88 12.52
N ILE A 11 4.84 11.45 11.71
CA ILE A 11 4.71 11.44 10.26
C ILE A 11 4.26 10.04 9.85
N PRO A 12 3.06 9.92 9.23
CA PRO A 12 2.61 8.60 8.79
C PRO A 12 3.48 8.07 7.64
N PRO A 13 3.43 6.77 7.37
CA PRO A 13 4.12 6.21 6.23
C PRO A 13 3.64 6.83 4.93
N ARG A 14 4.47 6.75 3.91
CA ARG A 14 4.11 7.24 2.58
C ARG A 14 3.84 6.06 1.67
N ILE A 15 2.77 6.18 0.89
CA ILE A 15 2.36 5.15 -0.06
C ILE A 15 2.46 5.74 -1.46
N ARG A 16 3.16 5.03 -2.35
CA ARG A 16 3.26 5.41 -3.74
C ARG A 16 2.92 4.20 -4.60
N PRO A 17 1.82 4.28 -5.38
CA PRO A 17 1.51 3.18 -6.30
C PRO A 17 2.57 3.12 -7.39
N LEU A 18 2.93 1.91 -7.80
CA LEU A 18 3.87 1.69 -8.90
C LEU A 18 3.10 1.39 -10.18
N PHE A 19 1.93 1.99 -10.33
CA PHE A 19 1.11 1.94 -11.53
C PHE A 19 0.34 3.26 -11.64
N SER A 20 -0.17 3.58 -12.82
CA SER A 20 -0.96 4.79 -13.03
C SER A 20 -2.40 4.57 -12.60
N GLU A 21 -3.05 5.63 -12.09
CA GLU A 21 -4.47 5.58 -11.75
C GLU A 21 -5.28 5.19 -12.98
N GLY A 22 -6.15 4.19 -12.82
CA GLY A 22 -6.95 3.69 -13.92
C GLY A 22 -6.19 2.83 -14.93
N ALA A 23 -4.96 2.41 -14.61
CA ALA A 23 -4.16 1.62 -15.52
C ALA A 23 -4.80 0.26 -15.83
N ASP A 24 -4.53 -0.25 -17.01
CA ASP A 24 -4.95 -1.59 -17.41
C ASP A 24 -3.90 -2.59 -16.95
N LEU A 25 -4.22 -3.37 -15.94
CA LEU A 25 -3.35 -4.39 -15.38
C LEU A 25 -3.75 -5.80 -15.83
N GLY A 26 -4.51 -5.90 -16.90
CA GLY A 26 -4.96 -7.19 -17.42
C GLY A 26 -3.82 -8.11 -17.83
N GLY A 27 -2.71 -7.54 -18.31
CA GLY A 27 -1.52 -8.31 -18.65
C GLY A 27 -0.47 -8.39 -17.56
N ALA A 28 -0.73 -7.77 -16.41
CA ALA A 28 0.22 -7.76 -15.30
C ALA A 28 0.01 -8.97 -14.40
N ARG A 29 1.09 -9.43 -13.77
CA ARG A 29 1.02 -10.55 -12.83
C ARG A 29 0.81 -10.09 -11.40
N SER A 30 1.06 -8.84 -11.12
CA SER A 30 0.99 -8.31 -9.75
C SER A 30 0.69 -6.82 -9.76
N ILE A 31 0.23 -6.34 -8.63
CA ILE A 31 0.10 -4.91 -8.35
C ILE A 31 1.11 -4.58 -7.25
N ARG A 32 1.79 -3.44 -7.39
CA ARG A 32 2.90 -3.08 -6.53
C ARG A 32 2.73 -1.68 -5.98
N PHE A 33 3.21 -1.50 -4.75
CA PHE A 33 3.23 -0.21 -4.08
C PHE A 33 4.58 -0.02 -3.42
N ARG A 34 5.07 1.21 -3.44
CA ARG A 34 6.22 1.58 -2.63
C ARG A 34 5.73 2.20 -1.35
N VAL A 35 6.27 1.74 -0.23
CA VAL A 35 5.90 2.22 1.09
C VAL A 35 7.18 2.63 1.81
N SER A 36 7.18 3.82 2.38
CA SER A 36 8.33 4.31 3.13
C SER A 36 7.90 4.89 4.46
N ASP A 37 8.80 4.80 5.44
CA ASP A 37 8.59 5.36 6.75
C ASP A 37 9.91 5.86 7.29
N ASN A 38 9.86 6.91 8.12
CA ASN A 38 11.08 7.59 8.54
C ASN A 38 11.77 6.94 9.73
N PHE A 39 11.02 6.44 10.71
CA PHE A 39 11.62 6.03 11.97
C PHE A 39 11.24 4.63 12.40
N SER A 40 9.96 4.37 12.58
CA SER A 40 9.52 3.18 13.28
C SER A 40 9.33 1.97 12.39
N GLY A 41 9.47 2.14 11.08
CA GLY A 41 9.24 1.05 10.14
C GLY A 41 7.76 0.74 10.00
N ILE A 42 7.46 -0.22 9.16
CA ILE A 42 6.08 -0.61 8.85
C ILE A 42 5.67 -1.76 9.75
N ALA A 43 4.64 -1.52 10.57
CA ALA A 43 4.11 -2.53 11.48
C ALA A 43 3.09 -3.44 10.79
N SER A 44 2.20 -2.88 9.98
CA SER A 44 1.19 -3.67 9.31
C SER A 44 0.73 -3.01 8.01
N CYS A 45 0.23 -3.83 7.09
CA CYS A 45 -0.33 -3.40 5.82
C CYS A 45 -1.59 -4.19 5.54
N THR A 46 -2.62 -3.51 5.04
CA THR A 46 -3.87 -4.16 4.64
C THR A 46 -4.23 -3.68 3.25
N LEU A 47 -4.32 -4.59 2.32
CA LEU A 47 -4.74 -4.31 0.95
C LEU A 47 -6.12 -4.90 0.72
N LEU A 48 -7.03 -4.07 0.20
CA LEU A 48 -8.37 -4.50 -0.18
C LEU A 48 -8.56 -4.23 -1.67
N ILE A 49 -8.99 -5.22 -2.39
CA ILE A 49 -9.37 -5.09 -3.80
C ILE A 49 -10.84 -5.44 -3.92
N ASP A 50 -11.64 -4.49 -4.42
CA ASP A 50 -13.11 -4.61 -4.46
C ASP A 50 -13.70 -4.90 -3.09
N GLY A 51 -13.10 -4.35 -2.04
CA GLY A 51 -13.54 -4.54 -0.67
C GLY A 51 -13.14 -5.87 -0.05
N ARG A 52 -12.36 -6.69 -0.76
CA ARG A 52 -11.91 -7.99 -0.27
C ARG A 52 -10.44 -7.94 0.08
N TRP A 53 -10.07 -8.58 1.17
CA TRP A 53 -8.69 -8.67 1.60
C TRP A 53 -7.84 -9.37 0.53
N ALA A 54 -6.72 -8.76 0.20
CA ALA A 54 -5.77 -9.29 -0.77
C ALA A 54 -4.42 -9.45 -0.07
N PRO A 55 -3.86 -10.66 -0.03
CA PRO A 55 -2.57 -10.86 0.63
C PRO A 55 -1.44 -10.16 -0.13
N CYS A 56 -0.52 -9.57 0.62
CA CYS A 56 0.64 -8.87 0.07
C CYS A 56 1.92 -9.46 0.63
N ASP A 57 2.92 -9.57 -0.23
CA ASP A 57 4.28 -9.84 0.19
C ASP A 57 4.99 -8.51 0.42
N ARG A 58 5.70 -8.41 1.54
CA ARG A 58 6.49 -7.23 1.85
C ARG A 58 7.96 -7.52 1.56
N PHE A 59 8.58 -6.58 0.92
CA PHE A 59 10.03 -6.61 0.68
C PHE A 59 10.65 -5.42 1.40
N PRO A 60 10.95 -5.55 2.71
CA PRO A 60 11.37 -4.41 3.53
C PRO A 60 12.63 -3.73 3.03
N MET A 61 13.56 -4.49 2.50
CA MET A 61 14.81 -3.93 1.98
C MET A 61 14.57 -2.99 0.81
N GLN A 62 13.48 -3.20 0.08
CA GLN A 62 13.13 -2.42 -1.09
C GLN A 62 12.00 -1.44 -0.83
N GLY A 63 11.36 -1.54 0.33
CA GLY A 63 10.20 -0.73 0.65
C GLY A 63 9.02 -1.00 -0.25
N THR A 64 8.84 -2.23 -0.71
CA THR A 64 7.84 -2.58 -1.71
C THR A 64 6.84 -3.58 -1.15
N LEU A 65 5.57 -3.36 -1.48
CA LEU A 65 4.48 -4.31 -1.27
C LEU A 65 4.05 -4.85 -2.62
N VAL A 66 3.87 -6.16 -2.71
CA VAL A 66 3.48 -6.82 -3.94
C VAL A 66 2.31 -7.75 -3.66
N HIS A 67 1.23 -7.61 -4.43
CA HIS A 67 0.14 -8.56 -4.44
C HIS A 67 0.13 -9.27 -5.79
N ALA A 68 0.37 -10.59 -5.77
CA ALA A 68 0.32 -11.40 -6.98
C ALA A 68 -1.15 -11.71 -7.29
N PHE A 69 -1.56 -11.44 -8.53
CA PHE A 69 -2.91 -11.76 -8.95
C PHE A 69 -3.07 -13.28 -9.10
N ASP A 70 -4.12 -13.81 -8.51
CA ASP A 70 -4.41 -15.25 -8.55
C ASP A 70 -5.60 -15.60 -9.43
N ARG A 71 -6.21 -14.60 -10.07
CA ARG A 71 -7.37 -14.79 -10.92
C ARG A 71 -7.12 -14.19 -12.29
N PRO A 72 -7.77 -14.74 -13.34
CA PRO A 72 -7.64 -14.16 -14.67
C PRO A 72 -8.27 -12.77 -14.75
N ALA A 73 -7.77 -11.98 -15.67
CA ALA A 73 -8.32 -10.66 -15.92
C ALA A 73 -9.73 -10.77 -16.50
N ALA A 74 -10.63 -9.90 -16.05
CA ALA A 74 -12.02 -9.86 -16.48
C ALA A 74 -12.39 -8.53 -17.12
N LYS A 75 -11.42 -7.66 -17.39
CA LYS A 75 -11.61 -6.34 -17.99
C LYS A 75 -12.63 -5.49 -17.24
N LYS A 76 -12.56 -5.54 -15.92
CA LYS A 76 -13.44 -4.77 -15.04
C LYS A 76 -12.66 -3.72 -14.30
N ARG A 77 -13.36 -2.63 -14.00
CA ARG A 77 -12.79 -1.61 -13.10
C ARG A 77 -12.77 -2.16 -11.69
N ARG A 78 -11.60 -2.10 -11.08
CA ARG A 78 -11.39 -2.58 -9.70
C ARG A 78 -11.07 -1.41 -8.80
N SER A 79 -11.65 -1.42 -7.61
CA SER A 79 -11.23 -0.49 -6.56
C SER A 79 -10.09 -1.11 -5.77
N VAL A 80 -9.19 -0.27 -5.28
CA VAL A 80 -8.08 -0.73 -4.47
C VAL A 80 -7.87 0.25 -3.32
N GLN A 81 -7.70 -0.30 -2.12
CA GLN A 81 -7.45 0.47 -0.91
C GLN A 81 -6.26 -0.14 -0.20
N LEU A 82 -5.31 0.69 0.19
CA LEU A 82 -4.16 0.25 0.95
C LEU A 82 -4.07 1.06 2.22
N SER A 83 -3.97 0.37 3.36
CA SER A 83 -3.72 0.97 4.66
C SER A 83 -2.40 0.47 5.18
N VAL A 84 -1.55 1.39 5.63
CA VAL A 84 -0.23 1.06 6.16
C VAL A 84 -0.08 1.74 7.51
N THR A 85 0.29 0.97 8.52
CA THR A 85 0.49 1.47 9.88
C THR A 85 1.96 1.28 10.25
N ASP A 86 2.57 2.33 10.80
CA ASP A 86 3.95 2.26 11.27
C ASP A 86 4.02 1.75 12.71
N GLY A 87 5.24 1.61 13.23
CA GLY A 87 5.47 1.12 14.57
C GLY A 87 5.01 2.05 15.69
N CYS A 88 4.73 3.32 15.37
CA CYS A 88 4.22 4.30 16.32
C CYS A 88 2.70 4.46 16.26
N GLY A 89 2.02 3.68 15.42
CA GLY A 89 0.57 3.72 15.30
C GLY A 89 0.04 4.71 14.29
N ASN A 90 0.90 5.39 13.53
CA ASN A 90 0.46 6.29 12.47
C ASN A 90 0.01 5.48 11.27
N THR A 91 -1.14 5.83 10.70
CA THR A 91 -1.71 5.11 9.57
C THR A 91 -1.82 6.01 8.36
N ALA A 92 -1.35 5.52 7.23
CA ALA A 92 -1.56 6.14 5.93
C ALA A 92 -2.52 5.27 5.13
N ARG A 93 -3.35 5.92 4.31
CA ARG A 93 -4.30 5.24 3.44
C ARG A 93 -4.18 5.77 2.03
N TRP A 94 -4.31 4.87 1.08
CA TRP A 94 -4.34 5.23 -0.33
C TRP A 94 -5.48 4.47 -1.00
N GLU A 95 -6.18 5.17 -1.89
CA GLU A 95 -7.29 4.59 -2.64
C GLU A 95 -7.15 4.95 -4.11
N GLY A 96 -7.51 4.02 -4.95
CA GLY A 96 -7.46 4.24 -6.38
C GLY A 96 -8.20 3.16 -7.13
N THR A 97 -8.00 3.13 -8.45
CA THR A 97 -8.65 2.16 -9.33
C THR A 97 -7.67 1.63 -10.37
N PHE A 98 -7.99 0.47 -10.89
CA PHE A 98 -7.28 -0.12 -12.02
C PHE A 98 -8.24 -1.04 -12.77
N TRP A 99 -7.85 -1.44 -13.98
CA TRP A 99 -8.65 -2.35 -14.80
C TRP A 99 -7.98 -3.70 -14.86
N ARG A 100 -8.76 -4.72 -14.65
CA ARG A 100 -8.26 -6.10 -14.78
C ARG A 100 -9.39 -7.11 -14.99
#